data_2d1f1f8db5454317026e97cc39959574
#
_entry.id   2d1f1f8db5454317026e97cc39959574
#
_cell.length_a   1.000
_cell.length_b   1.000
_cell.length_c   1.000
_cell.angle_alpha   90.00
_cell.angle_beta   90.00
_cell.angle_gamma   90.00
#
_symmetry.space_group_name_H-M   'P 1'
#
loop_
_entity.id
_entity.type
_entity.pdbx_description
1 polymer ?
#
loop_
_entity_poly.entity_id
_entity_poly.type
_entity_poly.pdbx_seq_one_letter_code
_entity_poly.pdbx_strand_id
1 'polypeptide(L)'
;MKKLLLLLVLISTIGCNQNEKKIPHSHNAITSIKLHQELPEIVHLDLGIEGNSHGDLMAFDSVFTNDKGMMGMLSGYITTVDIPNETEIFEDRMVHMVFDFEEANTIVVGGKSVYPKIVGAEFKKQIPQIRAVIGGTGDYMGARGQLTTTRNEDGTYEH
;
A
#
# COMPACT_ATOMS: atom_id res chain seq x y z
N MET A 1 -19.72 72.37 36.17
CA MET A 1 -20.59 71.16 36.31
C MET A 1 -20.36 70.31 35.12
N LYS A 2 -19.43 69.32 35.27
CA LYS A 2 -19.07 68.40 34.17
C LYS A 2 -19.74 67.05 34.46
N LYS A 3 -20.68 66.66 33.59
CA LYS A 3 -21.33 65.36 33.67
C LYS A 3 -20.38 64.30 33.04
N LEU A 4 -19.88 63.41 33.86
CA LEU A 4 -19.07 62.27 33.45
C LEU A 4 -20.01 61.13 32.95
N LEU A 5 -19.99 60.85 31.65
CA LEU A 5 -20.76 59.77 31.03
C LEU A 5 -19.95 58.52 31.12
N LEU A 6 -20.36 57.60 31.99
CA LEU A 6 -19.73 56.29 32.18
C LEU A 6 -20.29 55.35 31.10
N LEU A 7 -19.49 55.06 30.07
CA LEU A 7 -19.85 54.12 29.02
C LEU A 7 -19.50 52.66 29.48
N LEU A 8 -20.53 51.94 29.86
CA LEU A 8 -20.39 50.53 30.26
C LEU A 8 -20.31 49.67 29.00
N VAL A 9 -19.11 49.19 28.66
CA VAL A 9 -18.92 48.24 27.54
C VAL A 9 -19.21 46.85 28.07
N LEU A 10 -20.36 46.26 27.70
CA LEU A 10 -20.66 44.87 27.89
C LEU A 10 -19.85 44.03 26.87
N ILE A 11 -18.80 43.38 27.32
CA ILE A 11 -18.09 42.37 26.54
C ILE A 11 -18.87 41.08 26.68
N SER A 12 -19.71 40.75 25.71
CA SER A 12 -20.33 39.46 25.57
C SER A 12 -19.28 38.44 25.08
N THR A 13 -18.73 37.66 25.98
CA THR A 13 -17.92 36.51 25.65
C THR A 13 -18.82 35.44 25.03
N ILE A 14 -18.85 35.38 23.70
CA ILE A 14 -19.43 34.23 23.00
C ILE A 14 -18.48 33.06 23.23
N GLY A 15 -18.76 32.29 24.25
CA GLY A 15 -18.12 31.00 24.49
C GLY A 15 -18.50 30.04 23.32
N CYS A 16 -17.58 29.81 22.43
CA CYS A 16 -17.69 28.72 21.45
C CYS A 16 -17.74 27.43 22.24
N ASN A 17 -18.93 26.90 22.48
CA ASN A 17 -19.12 25.56 23.04
C ASN A 17 -18.79 24.57 21.94
N GLN A 18 -17.49 24.22 21.81
CA GLN A 18 -17.06 23.09 21.00
C GLN A 18 -17.59 21.82 21.68
N ASN A 19 -18.80 21.43 21.33
CA ASN A 19 -19.20 20.06 21.46
C ASN A 19 -18.30 19.23 20.54
N GLU A 20 -17.13 18.85 21.02
CA GLU A 20 -16.37 17.76 20.43
C GLU A 20 -17.32 16.54 20.40
N LYS A 21 -17.96 16.32 19.23
CA LYS A 21 -18.49 15.02 18.91
C LYS A 21 -17.30 14.08 19.03
N LYS A 22 -17.16 13.40 20.16
CA LYS A 22 -16.34 12.19 20.25
C LYS A 22 -16.82 11.28 19.13
N ILE A 23 -16.07 11.28 18.03
CA ILE A 23 -16.22 10.27 17.01
C ILE A 23 -15.99 8.98 17.76
N PRO A 24 -16.98 8.07 17.83
CA PRO A 24 -16.75 6.79 18.47
C PRO A 24 -15.59 6.18 17.70
N HIS A 25 -14.46 5.96 18.37
CA HIS A 25 -13.42 5.07 17.87
C HIS A 25 -14.10 3.70 17.79
N SER A 26 -14.69 3.42 16.64
CA SER A 26 -15.05 2.07 16.26
C SER A 26 -13.79 1.26 16.48
N HIS A 27 -13.83 0.30 17.38
CA HIS A 27 -12.83 -0.74 17.41
C HIS A 27 -12.89 -1.37 16.02
N ASN A 28 -11.96 -0.97 15.15
CA ASN A 28 -11.89 -1.50 13.81
C ASN A 28 -11.72 -3.00 13.94
N ALA A 29 -12.76 -3.74 13.58
CA ALA A 29 -12.66 -5.18 13.50
C ALA A 29 -11.51 -5.48 12.53
N ILE A 30 -10.52 -6.25 12.98
CA ILE A 30 -9.44 -6.70 12.10
C ILE A 30 -10.09 -7.68 11.14
N THR A 31 -10.10 -7.33 9.86
CA THR A 31 -10.54 -8.20 8.78
C THR A 31 -9.30 -8.79 8.13
N SER A 32 -9.25 -10.10 7.98
CA SER A 32 -8.21 -10.80 7.25
C SER A 32 -8.78 -11.33 5.93
N ILE A 33 -8.07 -11.10 4.85
CA ILE A 33 -8.38 -11.60 3.51
C ILE A 33 -7.20 -12.46 3.08
N LYS A 34 -7.47 -13.65 2.55
CA LYS A 34 -6.45 -14.54 1.97
C LYS A 34 -6.63 -14.58 0.47
N LEU A 35 -5.54 -14.41 -0.26
CA LEU A 35 -5.54 -14.40 -1.71
C LEU A 35 -4.44 -15.33 -2.22
N HIS A 36 -4.79 -16.19 -3.15
CA HIS A 36 -3.86 -16.99 -3.94
C HIS A 36 -3.66 -16.31 -5.29
N GLN A 37 -2.42 -15.95 -5.61
CA GLN A 37 -2.05 -15.31 -6.87
C GLN A 37 -1.37 -16.32 -7.77
N GLU A 38 -1.81 -16.39 -9.01
CA GLU A 38 -1.20 -17.19 -10.07
C GLU A 38 0.16 -16.61 -10.49
N LEU A 39 0.86 -17.30 -11.41
CA LEU A 39 2.10 -16.80 -11.97
C LEU A 39 1.89 -15.46 -12.68
N PRO A 40 2.66 -14.42 -12.33
CA PRO A 40 2.51 -13.11 -12.97
C PRO A 40 3.07 -13.08 -14.39
N GLU A 41 2.41 -12.35 -15.27
CA GLU A 41 3.02 -11.86 -16.50
C GLU A 41 3.87 -10.63 -16.17
N ILE A 42 5.12 -10.61 -16.64
CA ILE A 42 6.09 -9.57 -16.26
C ILE A 42 6.70 -8.96 -17.52
N VAL A 43 6.68 -7.62 -17.57
CA VAL A 43 7.37 -6.82 -18.58
C VAL A 43 8.48 -6.02 -17.92
N HIS A 44 9.70 -6.16 -18.41
CA HIS A 44 10.85 -5.40 -17.95
C HIS A 44 11.07 -4.17 -18.84
N LEU A 45 11.23 -3.02 -18.21
CA LEU A 45 11.62 -1.77 -18.83
C LEU A 45 12.99 -1.37 -18.31
N ASP A 46 14.00 -1.53 -19.15
CA ASP A 46 15.37 -1.07 -18.90
C ASP A 46 15.41 0.44 -19.15
N LEU A 47 15.57 1.22 -18.11
CA LEU A 47 15.49 2.68 -18.14
C LEU A 47 16.84 3.29 -17.75
N GLY A 48 17.39 4.08 -18.63
CA GLY A 48 18.62 4.82 -18.37
C GLY A 48 19.87 4.14 -18.94
N ILE A 49 20.65 3.47 -18.11
CA ILE A 49 21.90 2.79 -18.52
C ILE A 49 21.56 1.33 -18.83
N GLU A 50 22.01 0.82 -19.98
CA GLU A 50 21.78 -0.58 -20.37
C GLU A 50 22.18 -1.57 -19.26
N GLY A 51 21.26 -2.49 -18.96
CA GLY A 51 21.39 -3.45 -17.87
C GLY A 51 20.76 -2.95 -16.57
N ASN A 52 20.93 -3.70 -15.49
CA ASN A 52 20.31 -3.39 -14.21
C ASN A 52 20.75 -2.02 -13.68
N SER A 53 19.83 -1.09 -13.60
CA SER A 53 20.09 0.29 -13.21
C SER A 53 19.03 0.87 -12.27
N HIS A 54 19.36 1.98 -11.59
CA HIS A 54 18.40 2.72 -10.78
C HIS A 54 17.27 3.24 -11.64
N GLY A 55 16.03 2.99 -11.21
CA GLY A 55 14.84 3.41 -11.92
C GLY A 55 14.27 2.36 -12.87
N ASP A 56 14.95 1.26 -13.13
CA ASP A 56 14.40 0.15 -13.91
C ASP A 56 13.07 -0.29 -13.35
N LEU A 57 12.13 -0.56 -14.24
CA LEU A 57 10.77 -0.85 -13.87
C LEU A 57 10.35 -2.23 -14.39
N MET A 58 9.73 -3.00 -13.55
CA MET A 58 9.00 -4.21 -13.92
C MET A 58 7.52 -3.96 -13.71
N ALA A 59 6.75 -3.97 -14.79
CA ALA A 59 5.30 -4.00 -14.73
C ALA A 59 4.83 -5.45 -14.71
N PHE A 60 3.79 -5.74 -13.96
CA PHE A 60 3.24 -7.08 -13.87
C PHE A 60 1.74 -7.08 -13.64
N ASP A 61 1.09 -8.13 -14.08
CA ASP A 61 -0.26 -8.47 -13.73
C ASP A 61 -0.43 -9.97 -13.50
N SER A 62 -1.49 -10.34 -12.80
CA SER A 62 -1.82 -11.73 -12.49
C SER A 62 -3.26 -11.86 -12.03
N VAL A 63 -3.86 -13.00 -12.27
CA VAL A 63 -5.12 -13.38 -11.65
C VAL A 63 -4.87 -13.77 -10.20
N PHE A 64 -5.79 -13.42 -9.32
CA PHE A 64 -5.84 -13.97 -7.98
C PHE A 64 -7.22 -14.53 -7.65
N THR A 65 -7.28 -15.41 -6.66
CA THR A 65 -8.51 -16.00 -6.13
C THR A 65 -8.51 -15.89 -4.62
N ASN A 66 -9.64 -15.55 -4.02
CA ASN A 66 -9.78 -15.57 -2.57
C ASN A 66 -10.29 -16.93 -2.05
N ASP A 67 -10.30 -17.10 -0.73
CA ASP A 67 -10.77 -18.32 -0.05
C ASP A 67 -12.27 -18.65 -0.28
N LYS A 68 -13.04 -17.72 -0.85
CA LYS A 68 -14.45 -17.90 -1.23
C LYS A 68 -14.64 -18.19 -2.72
N GLY A 69 -13.54 -18.31 -3.48
CA GLY A 69 -13.57 -18.55 -4.92
C GLY A 69 -13.85 -17.30 -5.77
N MET A 70 -13.82 -16.11 -5.18
CA MET A 70 -13.91 -14.88 -5.95
C MET A 70 -12.58 -14.61 -6.65
N MET A 71 -12.61 -14.39 -7.94
CA MET A 71 -11.47 -14.04 -8.77
C MET A 71 -11.32 -12.52 -8.86
N GLY A 72 -10.10 -12.08 -9.09
CA GLY A 72 -9.80 -10.68 -9.37
C GLY A 72 -8.47 -10.55 -10.11
N MET A 73 -8.09 -9.32 -10.40
CA MET A 73 -6.86 -8.98 -11.11
C MET A 73 -5.91 -8.21 -10.17
N LEU A 74 -4.69 -8.70 -10.03
CA LEU A 74 -3.60 -7.97 -9.43
C LEU A 74 -2.78 -7.30 -10.53
N SER A 75 -2.59 -6.00 -10.43
CA SER A 75 -1.71 -5.25 -11.32
C SER A 75 -0.73 -4.43 -10.49
N GLY A 76 0.49 -4.27 -10.99
CA GLY A 76 1.47 -3.50 -10.26
C GLY A 76 2.75 -3.21 -11.01
N TYR A 77 3.63 -2.51 -10.32
CA TYR A 77 4.99 -2.28 -10.81
C TYR A 77 5.99 -2.29 -9.64
N ILE A 78 7.22 -2.59 -10.01
CA ILE A 78 8.37 -2.64 -9.13
C ILE A 78 9.45 -1.75 -9.73
N THR A 79 9.99 -0.83 -8.95
CA THR A 79 11.08 0.06 -9.39
C THR A 79 12.33 -0.25 -8.60
N THR A 80 13.46 -0.43 -9.28
CA THR A 80 14.78 -0.59 -8.68
C THR A 80 15.22 0.72 -8.04
N VAL A 81 15.50 0.70 -6.74
CA VAL A 81 15.88 1.89 -5.97
C VAL A 81 17.36 1.85 -5.58
N ASP A 82 17.86 0.67 -5.23
CA ASP A 82 19.24 0.48 -4.85
C ASP A 82 19.81 -0.77 -5.50
N ILE A 83 20.97 -0.60 -6.13
CA ILE A 83 21.71 -1.67 -6.78
C ILE A 83 22.87 -2.03 -5.87
N PRO A 84 22.91 -3.26 -5.39
CA PRO A 84 23.94 -3.67 -4.47
C PRO A 84 25.34 -3.61 -5.14
N ASN A 85 26.32 -3.19 -4.36
CA ASN A 85 27.72 -3.27 -4.72
C ASN A 85 28.20 -4.73 -4.78
N GLU A 86 29.49 -4.96 -5.00
CA GLU A 86 30.04 -6.32 -5.15
C GLU A 86 29.90 -7.20 -3.88
N THR A 87 29.73 -6.59 -2.72
CA THR A 87 29.64 -7.28 -1.43
C THR A 87 28.20 -7.52 -0.97
N GLU A 88 27.25 -6.81 -1.52
CA GLU A 88 25.84 -6.93 -1.19
C GLU A 88 25.15 -7.93 -2.12
N ILE A 89 24.29 -8.75 -1.54
CA ILE A 89 23.60 -9.83 -2.25
C ILE A 89 22.12 -9.51 -2.49
N PHE A 90 21.64 -8.37 -2.00
CA PHE A 90 20.24 -7.94 -2.10
C PHE A 90 20.17 -6.58 -2.77
N GLU A 91 19.08 -6.37 -3.45
CA GLU A 91 18.71 -5.13 -4.09
C GLU A 91 17.39 -4.62 -3.50
N ASP A 92 17.32 -3.31 -3.29
CA ASP A 92 16.13 -2.65 -2.77
C ASP A 92 15.22 -2.19 -3.90
N ARG A 93 13.94 -2.53 -3.81
CA ARG A 93 12.93 -2.14 -4.78
C ARG A 93 11.71 -1.54 -4.10
N MET A 94 11.10 -0.56 -4.74
CA MET A 94 9.79 -0.06 -4.37
C MET A 94 8.72 -0.79 -5.16
N VAL A 95 7.67 -1.20 -4.47
CA VAL A 95 6.55 -1.96 -5.05
C VAL A 95 5.27 -1.16 -4.87
N HIS A 96 4.48 -1.12 -5.93
CA HIS A 96 3.11 -0.61 -5.90
C HIS A 96 2.19 -1.64 -6.56
N MET A 97 1.13 -2.03 -5.87
CA MET A 97 0.19 -3.06 -6.32
C MET A 97 -1.25 -2.62 -6.09
N VAL A 98 -2.13 -3.05 -6.97
CA VAL A 98 -3.57 -2.88 -6.86
C VAL A 98 -4.23 -4.24 -7.02
N PHE A 99 -4.93 -4.69 -6.01
CA PHE A 99 -5.83 -5.83 -6.08
C PHE A 99 -7.21 -5.30 -6.47
N ASP A 100 -7.68 -5.67 -7.65
CA ASP A 100 -8.99 -5.31 -8.18
C ASP A 100 -9.93 -6.50 -8.03
N PHE A 101 -10.96 -6.33 -7.21
CA PHE A 101 -12.00 -7.32 -6.90
C PHE A 101 -13.26 -7.12 -7.75
N GLU A 102 -13.15 -6.36 -8.84
CA GLU A 102 -14.25 -5.92 -9.72
C GLU A 102 -15.17 -4.86 -9.07
N GLU A 103 -16.09 -4.31 -9.87
CA GLU A 103 -17.08 -3.31 -9.44
C GLU A 103 -16.48 -2.10 -8.69
N ALA A 104 -15.27 -1.66 -9.07
CA ALA A 104 -14.51 -0.59 -8.43
C ALA A 104 -14.10 -0.86 -6.96
N ASN A 105 -14.10 -2.12 -6.55
CA ASN A 105 -13.60 -2.56 -5.23
C ASN A 105 -12.10 -2.87 -5.33
N THR A 106 -11.24 -1.98 -4.86
CA THR A 106 -9.80 -2.17 -4.93
C THR A 106 -9.13 -2.06 -3.58
N ILE A 107 -8.01 -2.77 -3.43
CA ILE A 107 -7.04 -2.57 -2.33
C ILE A 107 -5.71 -2.15 -2.93
N VAL A 108 -5.15 -1.05 -2.42
CA VAL A 108 -3.86 -0.51 -2.87
C VAL A 108 -2.80 -0.81 -1.83
N VAL A 109 -1.69 -1.37 -2.29
CA VAL A 109 -0.55 -1.77 -1.46
C VAL A 109 0.72 -1.13 -1.98
N GLY A 110 1.56 -0.68 -1.07
CA GLY A 110 2.84 -0.09 -1.42
C GLY A 110 3.90 -0.34 -0.35
N GLY A 111 5.15 -0.23 -0.75
CA GLY A 111 6.26 -0.31 0.18
C GLY A 111 7.54 -0.85 -0.44
N LYS A 112 8.57 -0.91 0.40
CA LYS A 112 9.87 -1.44 0.04
C LYS A 112 9.83 -2.97 0.07
N SER A 113 10.58 -3.58 -0.82
CA SER A 113 10.88 -5.01 -0.82
C SER A 113 12.35 -5.23 -1.10
N VAL A 114 12.87 -6.32 -0.59
CA VAL A 114 14.28 -6.71 -0.73
C VAL A 114 14.34 -7.96 -1.59
N TYR A 115 15.09 -7.90 -2.67
CA TYR A 115 15.22 -8.98 -3.64
C TYR A 115 16.66 -9.49 -3.69
N PRO A 116 16.90 -10.79 -3.94
CA PRO A 116 18.24 -11.27 -4.27
C PRO A 116 18.75 -10.56 -5.54
N LYS A 117 20.04 -10.32 -5.62
CA LYS A 117 20.75 -9.78 -6.80
C LYS A 117 20.71 -10.76 -7.99
N ILE A 118 19.53 -11.22 -8.33
CA ILE A 118 19.33 -12.14 -9.43
C ILE A 118 18.24 -11.55 -10.32
N VAL A 119 18.46 -11.61 -11.60
CA VAL A 119 17.52 -11.15 -12.62
C VAL A 119 16.12 -11.70 -12.35
N GLY A 120 15.17 -10.82 -12.09
CA GLY A 120 13.76 -11.17 -11.93
C GLY A 120 13.03 -10.44 -10.80
N ALA A 121 11.71 -10.53 -10.83
CA ALA A 121 10.83 -10.00 -9.78
C ALA A 121 10.67 -10.96 -8.58
N GLU A 122 11.41 -12.03 -8.58
CA GLU A 122 11.26 -13.12 -7.63
C GLU A 122 12.05 -12.86 -6.33
N PHE A 123 11.37 -12.86 -5.22
CA PHE A 123 12.02 -12.91 -3.92
C PHE A 123 12.19 -14.35 -3.41
N LYS A 124 12.99 -14.51 -2.38
CA LYS A 124 13.32 -15.82 -1.83
C LYS A 124 12.04 -16.58 -1.43
N LYS A 125 11.93 -17.82 -1.88
CA LYS A 125 10.80 -18.71 -1.56
C LYS A 125 10.59 -18.80 -0.04
N GLN A 126 9.32 -18.80 0.37
CA GLN A 126 8.88 -18.97 1.76
C GLN A 126 9.41 -17.93 2.77
N ILE A 127 10.05 -16.85 2.31
CA ILE A 127 10.36 -15.70 3.15
C ILE A 127 9.31 -14.61 2.89
N PRO A 128 8.46 -14.32 3.89
CA PRO A 128 7.40 -13.33 3.72
C PRO A 128 7.95 -11.92 3.44
N GLN A 129 7.34 -11.24 2.50
CA GLN A 129 7.52 -9.81 2.28
C GLN A 129 6.33 -9.07 2.87
N ILE A 130 6.60 -8.05 3.67
CA ILE A 130 5.56 -7.28 4.35
C ILE A 130 5.49 -5.88 3.75
N ARG A 131 4.27 -5.45 3.38
CA ARG A 131 4.01 -4.14 2.79
C ARG A 131 2.79 -3.49 3.44
N ALA A 132 2.67 -2.17 3.30
CA ALA A 132 1.53 -1.45 3.83
C ALA A 132 0.32 -1.52 2.88
N VAL A 133 -0.87 -1.78 3.40
CA VAL A 133 -2.12 -1.42 2.74
C VAL A 133 -2.31 0.08 2.91
N ILE A 134 -2.24 0.83 1.82
CA ILE A 134 -2.23 2.30 1.82
C ILE A 134 -3.57 2.91 1.47
N GLY A 135 -4.51 2.14 0.97
CA GLY A 135 -5.86 2.58 0.63
C GLY A 135 -6.69 1.51 -0.03
N GLY A 136 -7.88 1.92 -0.47
CA GLY A 136 -8.81 1.12 -1.24
C GLY A 136 -9.98 1.94 -1.73
N THR A 137 -10.77 1.38 -2.62
CA THR A 137 -11.99 1.96 -3.17
C THR A 137 -13.20 1.04 -2.94
N GLY A 138 -14.39 1.54 -3.21
CA GLY A 138 -15.63 0.77 -3.03
C GLY A 138 -15.78 0.29 -1.59
N ASP A 139 -16.02 -0.98 -1.41
CA ASP A 139 -16.17 -1.62 -0.10
C ASP A 139 -14.91 -1.55 0.76
N TYR A 140 -13.74 -1.30 0.13
CA TYR A 140 -12.45 -1.16 0.80
C TYR A 140 -12.04 0.29 1.05
N MET A 141 -12.95 1.26 0.89
CA MET A 141 -12.66 2.68 1.14
C MET A 141 -12.11 2.88 2.56
N GLY A 142 -10.95 3.53 2.65
CA GLY A 142 -10.28 3.77 3.92
C GLY A 142 -9.47 2.58 4.46
N ALA A 143 -9.34 1.49 3.70
CA ALA A 143 -8.53 0.34 4.08
C ALA A 143 -7.13 0.75 4.51
N ARG A 144 -6.67 0.19 5.62
CA ARG A 144 -5.32 0.34 6.19
C ARG A 144 -4.93 -0.97 6.84
N GLY A 145 -3.67 -1.30 6.75
CA GLY A 145 -3.18 -2.53 7.37
C GLY A 145 -1.86 -2.98 6.78
N GLN A 146 -1.69 -4.28 6.73
CA GLN A 146 -0.48 -4.94 6.29
C GLN A 146 -0.83 -6.06 5.32
N LEU A 147 -0.07 -6.16 4.24
CA LEU A 147 -0.05 -7.30 3.35
C LEU A 147 1.19 -8.14 3.65
N THR A 148 1.02 -9.44 3.81
CA THR A 148 2.13 -10.40 3.87
C THR A 148 2.08 -11.24 2.60
N THR A 149 3.15 -11.20 1.79
CA THR A 149 3.26 -11.98 0.56
C THR A 149 4.29 -13.07 0.72
N THR A 150 3.94 -14.30 0.43
CA THR A 150 4.84 -15.46 0.44
C THR A 150 4.86 -16.10 -0.95
N ARG A 151 6.06 -16.39 -1.47
CA ARG A 151 6.22 -17.11 -2.75
C ARG A 151 6.25 -18.60 -2.50
N ASN A 152 5.41 -19.34 -3.22
CA ASN A 152 5.32 -20.79 -3.17
C ASN A 152 6.43 -21.46 -3.98
N GLU A 153 6.57 -22.79 -3.83
CA GLU A 153 7.56 -23.59 -4.55
C GLU A 153 7.32 -23.63 -6.06
N ASP A 154 6.06 -23.59 -6.47
CA ASP A 154 5.64 -23.57 -7.88
C ASP A 154 5.73 -22.19 -8.53
N GLY A 155 6.05 -21.16 -7.75
CA GLY A 155 6.19 -19.77 -8.21
C GLY A 155 4.95 -18.91 -8.04
N THR A 156 3.81 -19.47 -7.63
CA THR A 156 2.62 -18.74 -7.23
C THR A 156 2.83 -18.00 -5.90
N TYR A 157 1.87 -17.18 -5.49
CA TYR A 157 2.01 -16.38 -4.27
C TYR A 157 0.77 -16.48 -3.38
N GLU A 158 1.01 -16.45 -2.07
CA GLU A 158 -0.01 -16.26 -1.06
C GLU A 158 0.07 -14.86 -0.45
N HIS A 159 -1.08 -14.25 -0.27
CA HIS A 159 -1.22 -12.93 0.32
C HIS A 159 -2.16 -12.92 1.51
#